data_ee6743893ba3dde4bf3bde3068e16311
#
_entry.id   ee6743893ba3dde4bf3bde3068e16311
#
_cell.length_a   1.000
_cell.length_b   1.000
_cell.length_c   1.000
_cell.angle_alpha   90.00
_cell.angle_beta   90.00
_cell.angle_gamma   90.00
#
_symmetry.space_group_name_H-M   'P 1'
#
loop_
_entity.id
_entity.type
_entity.pdbx_description
1 polymer ?
#
loop_
_entity_poly.entity_id
_entity_poly.type
_entity_poly.pdbx_seq_one_letter_code
_entity_poly.pdbx_strand_id
1 'polypeptide(L)'
;MKDYYILCRRKKCMKMGEKIKEKTKHITEVMEKALFPNVCPICNKVISSDEKICSHCIKKIKVIKEPKCKKCGSRLEDSTKLFCNDCNEICHEFEKGISIFEYNNEFKKSIYRFKYDNKRCYSDFYGSIGYRKYKETLEQWKIDKIIPVPMYYKKQIMRGYNQAEEFGNALS
;
A
#
# COMPACT_ATOMS: atom_id res chain seq x y z
N MET A 1 -11.11 21.80 -8.66
CA MET A 1 -12.04 20.70 -8.94
C MET A 1 -11.69 19.58 -7.99
N LYS A 2 -12.61 19.22 -7.12
CA LYS A 2 -12.42 18.23 -6.06
C LYS A 2 -12.87 16.88 -6.62
N ASP A 3 -11.94 16.01 -6.99
CA ASP A 3 -12.28 14.65 -7.40
C ASP A 3 -12.45 13.79 -6.14
N TYR A 4 -13.70 13.64 -5.73
CA TYR A 4 -14.11 12.72 -4.69
C TYR A 4 -14.31 11.34 -5.31
N TYR A 5 -13.49 10.37 -4.99
CA TYR A 5 -13.73 9.00 -5.40
C TYR A 5 -14.73 8.33 -4.46
N ILE A 6 -15.93 8.08 -5.00
CA ILE A 6 -16.98 7.29 -4.34
C ILE A 6 -16.78 5.84 -4.73
N LEU A 7 -16.46 4.96 -3.77
CA LEU A 7 -16.48 3.51 -3.97
C LEU A 7 -17.93 3.03 -4.06
N CYS A 8 -18.43 2.87 -5.29
CA CYS A 8 -19.73 2.27 -5.56
C CYS A 8 -19.58 0.77 -5.79
N ARG A 9 -20.19 -0.07 -4.94
CA ARG A 9 -20.35 -1.51 -5.19
C ARG A 9 -21.23 -1.73 -6.41
N ARG A 10 -20.67 -2.09 -7.57
CA ARG A 10 -21.44 -2.60 -8.70
C ARG A 10 -21.68 -4.10 -8.56
N LYS A 11 -22.93 -4.49 -8.33
CA LYS A 11 -23.40 -5.85 -8.54
C LYS A 11 -23.27 -6.21 -10.02
N LYS A 12 -22.58 -7.31 -10.30
CA LYS A 12 -22.35 -7.88 -11.63
C LYS A 12 -23.66 -8.40 -12.22
N CYS A 13 -24.11 -7.78 -13.32
CA CYS A 13 -25.17 -8.33 -14.14
C CYS A 13 -24.53 -9.18 -15.25
N MET A 14 -24.78 -10.49 -15.23
CA MET A 14 -24.23 -11.42 -16.22
C MET A 14 -25.04 -11.38 -17.50
N LYS A 15 -24.39 -11.20 -18.65
CA LYS A 15 -24.98 -11.43 -19.99
C LYS A 15 -24.07 -12.31 -20.85
N MET A 16 -24.74 -13.19 -21.60
CA MET A 16 -24.28 -14.26 -22.46
C MET A 16 -23.41 -13.76 -23.62
N GLY A 17 -22.13 -13.79 -23.42
CA GLY A 17 -21.03 -13.40 -24.35
C GLY A 17 -19.67 -13.78 -23.77
N GLU A 18 -19.68 -14.49 -22.65
CA GLU A 18 -18.51 -14.61 -21.75
C GLU A 18 -17.47 -15.67 -22.18
N LYS A 19 -17.87 -16.71 -22.93
CA LYS A 19 -16.93 -17.82 -23.27
C LYS A 19 -15.80 -17.44 -24.25
N ILE A 20 -16.01 -16.46 -25.12
CA ILE A 20 -14.95 -15.96 -26.03
C ILE A 20 -14.08 -14.94 -25.29
N LYS A 21 -14.66 -14.12 -24.40
CA LYS A 21 -13.93 -13.17 -23.55
C LYS A 21 -13.03 -13.86 -22.51
N GLU A 22 -13.39 -15.05 -22.04
CA GLU A 22 -12.58 -15.79 -21.07
C GLU A 22 -11.28 -16.33 -21.69
N LYS A 23 -11.33 -16.89 -22.89
CA LYS A 23 -10.12 -17.38 -23.59
C LYS A 23 -9.16 -16.25 -23.99
N THR A 24 -9.69 -15.14 -24.49
CA THR A 24 -8.86 -13.97 -24.81
C THR A 24 -8.30 -13.32 -23.55
N LYS A 25 -9.06 -13.27 -22.46
CA LYS A 25 -8.59 -12.77 -21.17
C LYS A 25 -7.44 -13.61 -20.59
N HIS A 26 -7.53 -14.94 -20.69
CA HIS A 26 -6.46 -15.82 -20.22
C HIS A 26 -5.16 -15.66 -21.02
N ILE A 27 -5.25 -15.49 -22.35
CA ILE A 27 -4.09 -15.26 -23.20
C ILE A 27 -3.45 -13.89 -22.87
N THR A 28 -4.25 -12.84 -22.71
CA THR A 28 -3.74 -11.51 -22.32
C THR A 28 -3.09 -11.52 -20.94
N GLU A 29 -3.69 -12.22 -19.96
CA GLU A 29 -3.11 -12.36 -18.62
C GLU A 29 -1.76 -13.12 -18.61
N VAL A 30 -1.62 -14.13 -19.45
CA VAL A 30 -0.37 -14.88 -19.61
C VAL A 30 0.70 -13.99 -20.29
N MET A 31 0.33 -13.26 -21.32
CA MET A 31 1.23 -12.33 -22.00
C MET A 31 1.63 -11.17 -21.10
N GLU A 32 0.71 -10.60 -20.35
CA GLU A 32 0.99 -9.54 -19.36
C GLU A 32 1.95 -10.02 -18.27
N LYS A 33 1.74 -11.22 -17.73
CA LYS A 33 2.65 -11.82 -16.75
C LYS A 33 4.03 -12.12 -17.29
N ALA A 34 4.14 -12.47 -18.57
CA ALA A 34 5.42 -12.72 -19.24
C ALA A 34 6.18 -11.42 -19.54
N LEU A 35 5.48 -10.36 -19.96
CA LEU A 35 6.05 -9.06 -20.27
C LEU A 35 6.32 -8.21 -19.03
N PHE A 36 5.50 -8.33 -18.01
CA PHE A 36 5.56 -7.59 -16.74
C PHE A 36 5.58 -8.53 -15.54
N PRO A 37 6.68 -9.28 -15.33
CA PRO A 37 6.76 -10.21 -14.22
C PRO A 37 6.69 -9.49 -12.87
N ASN A 38 6.09 -10.15 -11.88
CA ASN A 38 6.09 -9.64 -10.53
C ASN A 38 7.51 -9.50 -10.01
N VAL A 39 7.79 -8.42 -9.32
CA VAL A 39 9.10 -8.13 -8.73
C VAL A 39 8.98 -7.90 -7.23
N CYS A 40 9.94 -8.44 -6.49
CA CYS A 40 10.01 -8.25 -5.04
C CYS A 40 10.18 -6.77 -4.69
N PRO A 41 9.30 -6.18 -3.86
CA PRO A 41 9.38 -4.76 -3.52
C PRO A 41 10.68 -4.37 -2.80
N ILE A 42 11.36 -5.32 -2.19
CA ILE A 42 12.58 -5.05 -1.40
C ILE A 42 13.85 -5.22 -2.22
N CYS A 43 14.05 -6.33 -2.93
CA CYS A 43 15.28 -6.58 -3.69
C CYS A 43 15.14 -6.37 -5.20
N ASN A 44 13.92 -6.11 -5.70
CA ASN A 44 13.57 -5.92 -7.12
C ASN A 44 13.86 -7.14 -8.02
N LYS A 45 14.11 -8.33 -7.46
CA LYS A 45 14.23 -9.57 -8.21
C LYS A 45 12.86 -10.07 -8.64
N VAL A 46 12.80 -10.71 -9.81
CA VAL A 46 11.58 -11.38 -10.28
C VAL A 46 11.17 -12.44 -9.28
N ILE A 47 9.87 -12.52 -9.02
CA ILE A 47 9.24 -13.50 -8.13
C ILE A 47 8.07 -14.17 -8.84
N SER A 48 7.57 -15.25 -8.27
CA SER A 48 6.38 -15.92 -8.78
C SER A 48 5.16 -15.01 -8.82
N SER A 49 4.24 -15.25 -9.75
CA SER A 49 3.02 -14.45 -9.90
C SER A 49 2.13 -14.45 -8.64
N ASP A 50 2.25 -15.48 -7.82
CA ASP A 50 1.44 -15.65 -6.61
C ASP A 50 2.10 -15.04 -5.37
N GLU A 51 3.37 -14.65 -5.49
CA GLU A 51 4.12 -14.04 -4.41
C GLU A 51 4.06 -12.51 -4.49
N LYS A 52 3.93 -11.86 -3.34
CA LYS A 52 4.04 -10.40 -3.21
C LYS A 52 5.40 -9.94 -2.71
N ILE A 53 6.21 -10.86 -2.21
CA ILE A 53 7.57 -10.63 -1.71
C ILE A 53 8.32 -11.96 -1.69
N CYS A 54 9.61 -11.97 -2.01
CA CYS A 54 10.41 -13.20 -1.95
C CYS A 54 10.68 -13.67 -0.51
N SER A 55 10.86 -14.96 -0.32
CA SER A 55 11.11 -15.63 0.97
C SER A 55 12.33 -15.07 1.72
N HIS A 56 13.36 -14.61 1.00
CA HIS A 56 14.54 -13.97 1.59
C HIS A 56 14.25 -12.59 2.16
N CYS A 57 13.42 -11.79 1.45
CA CYS A 57 13.17 -10.41 1.84
C CYS A 57 12.08 -10.27 2.90
N ILE A 58 11.17 -11.23 3.03
CA ILE A 58 10.14 -11.19 4.07
C ILE A 58 10.74 -11.13 5.48
N LYS A 59 11.91 -11.75 5.67
CA LYS A 59 12.65 -11.75 6.94
C LYS A 59 13.35 -10.40 7.23
N LYS A 60 13.56 -9.57 6.21
CA LYS A 60 14.24 -8.26 6.33
C LYS A 60 13.30 -7.11 6.62
N ILE A 61 12.02 -7.29 6.33
CA ILE A 61 11.01 -6.28 6.61
C ILE A 61 10.63 -6.35 8.08
N LYS A 62 10.78 -5.23 8.74
CA LYS A 62 10.32 -5.06 10.10
C LYS A 62 8.97 -4.34 10.12
N VAL A 63 7.94 -5.10 10.45
CA VAL A 63 6.61 -4.54 10.73
C VAL A 63 6.60 -4.03 12.16
N ILE A 64 6.15 -2.79 12.35
CA ILE A 64 6.13 -2.17 13.68
C ILE A 64 5.26 -3.00 14.63
N LYS A 65 5.86 -3.36 15.77
CA LYS A 65 5.20 -4.06 16.88
C LYS A 65 5.14 -3.12 18.08
N GLU A 66 4.43 -3.54 19.12
CA GLU A 66 4.49 -2.84 20.39
C GLU A 66 5.92 -2.83 20.99
N PRO A 67 6.33 -1.76 21.69
CA PRO A 67 5.56 -0.55 22.00
C PRO A 67 5.50 0.42 20.80
N LYS A 68 4.35 1.06 20.64
CA LYS A 68 4.10 2.04 19.56
C LYS A 68 3.40 3.29 20.08
N CYS A 69 3.64 4.42 19.42
CA CYS A 69 2.99 5.68 19.73
C CYS A 69 1.47 5.57 19.56
N LYS A 70 0.71 5.95 20.58
CA LYS A 70 -0.76 5.90 20.56
C LYS A 70 -1.39 6.90 19.61
N LYS A 71 -0.66 7.95 19.20
CA LYS A 71 -1.14 8.96 18.26
C LYS A 71 -0.85 8.57 16.81
N CYS A 72 0.41 8.38 16.43
CA CYS A 72 0.83 8.16 15.03
C CYS A 72 1.19 6.70 14.69
N GLY A 73 1.25 5.80 15.67
CA GLY A 73 1.59 4.38 15.47
C GLY A 73 3.06 4.11 15.19
N SER A 74 3.97 5.10 15.26
CA SER A 74 5.41 4.88 15.11
C SER A 74 5.96 4.03 16.25
N ARG A 75 7.03 3.28 16.00
CA ARG A 75 7.73 2.49 17.01
C ARG A 75 8.25 3.41 18.13
N LEU A 76 8.10 2.96 19.36
CA LEU A 76 8.75 3.54 20.52
C LEU A 76 9.94 2.65 20.92
N GLU A 77 11.04 3.29 21.32
CA GLU A 77 12.20 2.57 21.89
C GLU A 77 11.98 2.28 23.35
N ASP A 78 11.28 3.16 24.04
CA ASP A 78 10.97 3.09 25.47
C ASP A 78 9.50 2.68 25.67
N SER A 79 9.30 1.52 26.30
CA SER A 79 7.98 0.96 26.58
C SER A 79 7.18 1.74 27.62
N THR A 80 7.83 2.62 28.38
CA THR A 80 7.14 3.46 29.39
C THR A 80 6.46 4.67 28.75
N LYS A 81 6.87 5.06 27.53
CA LYS A 81 6.30 6.19 26.79
C LYS A 81 5.03 5.79 26.06
N LEU A 82 4.05 6.69 26.07
CA LEU A 82 2.80 6.53 25.31
C LEU A 82 2.86 7.21 23.94
N PHE A 83 3.69 8.25 23.79
CA PHE A 83 3.82 9.05 22.59
C PHE A 83 5.28 9.17 22.17
N CYS A 84 5.54 9.26 20.87
CA CYS A 84 6.86 9.60 20.36
C CYS A 84 7.17 11.09 20.60
N ASN A 85 8.42 11.47 20.46
CA ASN A 85 8.85 12.85 20.70
C ASN A 85 8.05 13.85 19.85
N ASP A 86 7.90 13.58 18.54
CA ASP A 86 7.14 14.45 17.63
C ASP A 86 5.69 14.64 18.09
N CYS A 87 5.00 13.54 18.47
CA CYS A 87 3.60 13.63 18.92
C CYS A 87 3.45 14.23 20.33
N ASN A 88 4.53 14.28 21.10
CA ASN A 88 4.55 14.92 22.42
C ASN A 88 4.82 16.43 22.30
N GLU A 89 5.60 16.84 21.29
CA GLU A 89 6.00 18.24 21.07
C GLU A 89 5.03 18.97 20.13
N ILE A 90 4.46 18.26 19.14
CA ILE A 90 3.63 18.86 18.09
C ILE A 90 2.18 18.41 18.25
N CYS A 91 1.25 19.36 18.34
CA CYS A 91 -0.17 19.08 18.28
C CYS A 91 -0.57 18.77 16.82
N HIS A 92 -0.88 17.51 16.54
CA HIS A 92 -1.35 17.07 15.23
C HIS A 92 -2.88 17.09 15.17
N GLU A 93 -3.42 17.58 14.05
CA GLU A 93 -4.86 17.68 13.79
C GLU A 93 -5.55 16.32 13.60
N PHE A 94 -4.81 15.28 13.16
CA PHE A 94 -5.38 13.94 13.01
C PHE A 94 -5.64 13.28 14.37
N GLU A 95 -6.71 12.50 14.46
CA GLU A 95 -7.07 11.81 15.70
C GLU A 95 -6.12 10.64 15.99
N LYS A 96 -5.95 9.72 15.04
CA LYS A 96 -5.09 8.53 15.15
C LYS A 96 -4.41 8.24 13.83
N GLY A 97 -3.20 7.72 13.91
CA GLY A 97 -2.41 7.27 12.78
C GLY A 97 -1.97 5.81 12.92
N ILE A 98 -1.70 5.17 11.80
CA ILE A 98 -1.17 3.81 11.70
C ILE A 98 0.15 3.86 10.95
N SER A 99 1.19 3.30 11.55
CA SER A 99 2.47 3.06 10.89
C SER A 99 2.67 1.56 10.73
N ILE A 100 2.95 1.10 9.50
CA ILE A 100 3.00 -0.32 9.16
C ILE A 100 4.42 -0.87 9.30
N PHE A 101 5.40 -0.17 8.73
CA PHE A 101 6.77 -0.64 8.59
C PHE A 101 7.76 0.26 9.31
N GLU A 102 8.83 -0.34 9.85
CA GLU A 102 9.99 0.43 10.29
C GLU A 102 10.73 0.98 9.07
N TYR A 103 11.12 2.24 9.13
CA TYR A 103 11.84 2.92 8.06
C TYR A 103 13.34 2.61 8.11
N ASN A 104 13.69 1.34 7.85
CA ASN A 104 15.07 0.89 7.75
C ASN A 104 15.65 1.08 6.33
N ASN A 105 16.93 0.82 6.14
CA ASN A 105 17.63 1.01 4.87
C ASN A 105 17.01 0.20 3.72
N GLU A 106 16.55 -1.00 3.98
CA GLU A 106 15.93 -1.86 2.96
C GLU A 106 14.58 -1.30 2.52
N PHE A 107 13.78 -0.88 3.49
CA PHE A 107 12.47 -0.30 3.21
C PHE A 107 12.59 1.08 2.55
N LYS A 108 13.59 1.90 2.93
CA LYS A 108 13.89 3.17 2.29
C LYS A 108 14.15 3.02 0.79
N LYS A 109 14.94 2.01 0.39
CA LYS A 109 15.20 1.69 -1.03
C LYS A 109 13.93 1.27 -1.76
N SER A 110 13.06 0.49 -1.10
CA SER A 110 11.77 0.08 -1.64
C SER A 110 10.86 1.27 -1.91
N ILE A 111 10.69 2.16 -0.94
CA ILE A 111 9.90 3.39 -1.09
C ILE A 111 10.50 4.32 -2.16
N TYR A 112 11.82 4.39 -2.28
CA TYR A 112 12.47 5.17 -3.33
C TYR A 112 12.06 4.65 -4.72
N ARG A 113 12.15 3.34 -4.96
CA ARG A 113 11.72 2.74 -6.23
C ARG A 113 10.23 2.93 -6.49
N PHE A 114 9.40 2.80 -5.47
CA PHE A 114 7.97 3.09 -5.56
C PHE A 114 7.70 4.55 -5.94
N LYS A 115 8.55 5.48 -5.56
CA LYS A 115 8.39 6.91 -5.90
C LYS A 115 8.99 7.30 -7.24
N TYR A 116 10.06 6.65 -7.69
CA TYR A 116 10.87 7.17 -8.79
C TYR A 116 11.12 6.19 -9.94
N ASP A 117 10.96 4.88 -9.71
CA ASP A 117 11.25 3.83 -10.71
C ASP A 117 9.97 3.23 -11.31
N ASN A 118 8.85 3.94 -11.26
CA ASN A 118 7.55 3.52 -11.79
C ASN A 118 7.09 2.12 -11.30
N LYS A 119 7.40 1.76 -10.06
CA LYS A 119 7.05 0.46 -9.47
C LYS A 119 5.68 0.50 -8.77
N ARG A 120 4.61 0.80 -9.51
CA ARG A 120 3.23 0.86 -8.99
C ARG A 120 2.81 -0.44 -8.30
N CYS A 121 3.21 -1.59 -8.86
CA CYS A 121 2.89 -2.90 -8.31
C CYS A 121 3.31 -3.11 -6.84
N TYR A 122 4.19 -2.26 -6.31
CA TYR A 122 4.56 -2.33 -4.88
C TYR A 122 3.42 -1.94 -3.94
N SER A 123 2.44 -1.15 -4.44
CA SER A 123 1.24 -0.79 -3.66
C SER A 123 0.47 -2.01 -3.16
N ASP A 124 0.35 -3.06 -3.98
CA ASP A 124 -0.36 -4.29 -3.62
C ASP A 124 0.28 -5.01 -2.43
N PHE A 125 1.61 -5.00 -2.39
CA PHE A 125 2.34 -5.54 -1.26
C PHE A 125 2.11 -4.69 0.00
N TYR A 126 2.27 -3.36 -0.09
CA TYR A 126 2.08 -2.48 1.07
C TYR A 126 0.65 -2.51 1.57
N GLY A 127 -0.33 -2.43 0.68
CA GLY A 127 -1.75 -2.47 1.00
C GLY A 127 -2.14 -3.79 1.65
N SER A 128 -1.70 -4.93 1.09
CA SER A 128 -2.04 -6.24 1.64
C SER A 128 -1.47 -6.49 3.04
N ILE A 129 -0.25 -6.02 3.31
CA ILE A 129 0.33 -6.11 4.67
C ILE A 129 -0.40 -5.18 5.63
N GLY A 130 -0.68 -3.94 5.18
CA GLY A 130 -1.43 -2.96 5.96
C GLY A 130 -2.82 -3.45 6.33
N TYR A 131 -3.58 -3.93 5.36
CA TYR A 131 -4.90 -4.49 5.58
C TYR A 131 -4.87 -5.69 6.53
N ARG A 132 -4.02 -6.69 6.25
CA ARG A 132 -3.93 -7.91 7.07
C ARG A 132 -3.58 -7.61 8.53
N LYS A 133 -2.72 -6.60 8.76
CA LYS A 133 -2.30 -6.23 10.11
C LYS A 133 -3.33 -5.41 10.86
N TYR A 134 -4.03 -4.52 10.16
CA TYR A 134 -4.88 -3.50 10.79
C TYR A 134 -6.36 -3.62 10.44
N LYS A 135 -6.78 -4.74 9.82
CA LYS A 135 -8.17 -4.99 9.45
C LYS A 135 -9.14 -4.69 10.60
N GLU A 136 -8.93 -5.29 11.76
CA GLU A 136 -9.78 -5.10 12.94
C GLU A 136 -9.80 -3.64 13.40
N THR A 137 -8.64 -2.98 13.38
CA THR A 137 -8.53 -1.55 13.74
C THR A 137 -9.30 -0.67 12.76
N LEU A 138 -9.17 -0.93 11.46
CA LEU A 138 -9.87 -0.19 10.41
C LEU A 138 -11.39 -0.39 10.49
N GLU A 139 -11.83 -1.61 10.79
CA GLU A 139 -13.25 -1.93 11.02
C GLU A 139 -13.79 -1.22 12.27
N GLN A 140 -13.03 -1.21 13.37
CA GLN A 140 -13.40 -0.50 14.60
C GLN A 140 -13.49 1.02 14.40
N TRP A 141 -12.65 1.58 13.52
CA TRP A 141 -12.68 3.01 13.21
C TRP A 141 -13.85 3.40 12.30
N LYS A 142 -14.58 2.43 11.75
CA LYS A 142 -15.74 2.65 10.87
C LYS A 142 -15.45 3.65 9.76
N ILE A 143 -14.35 3.42 9.04
CA ILE A 143 -13.86 4.33 8.01
C ILE A 143 -14.83 4.33 6.83
N ASP A 144 -15.38 5.50 6.50
CA ASP A 144 -16.28 5.70 5.37
C ASP A 144 -15.53 5.98 4.06
N LYS A 145 -14.37 6.62 4.13
CA LYS A 145 -13.63 7.09 2.95
C LYS A 145 -12.13 7.01 3.15
N ILE A 146 -11.42 6.66 2.09
CA ILE A 146 -9.97 6.77 1.98
C ILE A 146 -9.67 7.98 1.10
N ILE A 147 -8.95 8.97 1.65
CA ILE A 147 -8.58 10.19 0.93
C ILE A 147 -7.07 10.21 0.79
N PRO A 148 -6.53 9.99 -0.43
CA PRO A 148 -5.08 10.05 -0.64
C PRO A 148 -4.58 11.48 -0.48
N VAL A 149 -3.40 11.63 0.14
CA VAL A 149 -2.72 12.93 0.20
C VAL A 149 -2.42 13.39 -1.23
N PRO A 150 -2.87 14.59 -1.64
CA PRO A 150 -2.66 15.09 -2.98
C PRO A 150 -1.18 15.34 -3.23
N MET A 151 -0.76 15.08 -4.47
CA MET A 151 0.59 15.34 -4.94
C MET A 151 0.62 16.64 -5.75
N TYR A 152 1.73 17.37 -5.66
CA TYR A 152 1.96 18.52 -6.53
C TYR A 152 1.96 18.08 -7.99
N TYR A 153 1.18 18.77 -8.83
CA TYR A 153 0.88 18.41 -10.23
C TYR A 153 2.12 18.08 -11.07
N LYS A 154 3.17 18.92 -11.03
CA LYS A 154 4.41 18.63 -11.78
C LYS A 154 5.08 17.32 -11.34
N LYS A 155 5.05 17.02 -10.05
CA LYS A 155 5.58 15.74 -9.53
C LYS A 155 4.74 14.55 -9.99
N GLN A 156 3.42 14.72 -10.11
CA GLN A 156 2.53 13.68 -10.59
C GLN A 156 2.79 13.36 -12.07
N ILE A 157 2.99 14.39 -12.90
CA ILE A 157 3.37 14.20 -14.32
C ILE A 157 4.71 13.46 -14.42
N MET A 158 5.73 13.88 -13.66
CA MET A 158 7.06 13.25 -13.71
C MET A 158 7.03 11.79 -13.22
N ARG A 159 6.19 11.45 -12.25
CA ARG A 159 6.10 10.12 -11.66
C ARG A 159 5.09 9.22 -12.37
N GLY A 160 4.15 9.82 -13.12
CA GLY A 160 3.07 9.13 -13.80
C GLY A 160 1.94 8.65 -12.88
N TYR A 161 2.05 8.80 -11.56
CA TYR A 161 1.03 8.39 -10.58
C TYR A 161 1.23 9.02 -9.20
N ASN A 162 0.16 9.01 -8.39
CA ASN A 162 0.21 9.37 -6.98
C ASN A 162 0.35 8.12 -6.10
N GLN A 163 1.44 8.01 -5.36
CA GLN A 163 1.72 6.86 -4.49
C GLN A 163 0.68 6.66 -3.40
N ALA A 164 0.13 7.75 -2.85
CA ALA A 164 -0.90 7.67 -1.83
C ALA A 164 -2.21 7.10 -2.39
N GLU A 165 -2.54 7.43 -3.63
CA GLU A 165 -3.70 6.90 -4.36
C GLU A 165 -3.53 5.40 -4.64
N GLU A 166 -2.39 4.99 -5.19
CA GLU A 166 -2.10 3.56 -5.44
C GLU A 166 -2.17 2.74 -4.15
N PHE A 167 -1.61 3.26 -3.06
CA PHE A 167 -1.69 2.60 -1.76
C PHE A 167 -3.12 2.56 -1.21
N GLY A 168 -3.88 3.64 -1.34
CA GLY A 168 -5.29 3.71 -0.94
C GLY A 168 -6.16 2.71 -1.70
N ASN A 169 -5.95 2.59 -3.02
CA ASN A 169 -6.64 1.60 -3.86
C ASN A 169 -6.30 0.16 -3.47
N ALA A 170 -5.07 -0.09 -3.06
CA ALA A 170 -4.64 -1.43 -2.60
C ALA A 170 -5.15 -1.78 -1.19
N LEU A 171 -5.64 -0.80 -0.42
CA LEU A 171 -6.24 -0.99 0.91
C LEU A 171 -7.76 -1.20 0.84
N SER A 172 -8.41 -0.69 -0.19
CA SER A 172 -9.87 -0.78 -0.40
C SER A 172 -10.28 -2.14 -0.96
#